data_825aa8b5c65f3ce03f3db6f34b8ecf33
#
_entry.id   825aa8b5c65f3ce03f3db6f34b8ecf33
#
_cell.length_a   1.000
_cell.length_b   1.000
_cell.length_c   1.000
_cell.angle_alpha   90.00
_cell.angle_beta   90.00
_cell.angle_gamma   90.00
#
_symmetry.space_group_name_H-M   'P 1'
#
loop_
_entity.id
_entity.type
_entity.pdbx_description
1 polymer ?
#
loop_
_entity_poly.entity_id
_entity_poly.type
_entity_poly.pdbx_seq_one_letter_code
_entity_poly.pdbx_strand_id
1 'polypeptide(L)'
;MDVTFTPLDPAGADRDALVALLTENAWPFHTRPRVTRPEAEKAVDGGAWEDEDHRTFWIEHPEHGRVGVVRLEDLTDPTPLFDLRVAERFRGRGLGAQILTALTRRVFETMPAVDRFEGQTREDNVPMLRTFRRAGWVKEAHYRRGWPVDGGEPLASVAYAMLRQDWASGTTTPVPADVDAPPPAGRKEGAAAGGRAPDWPLPTARLTLRPHREDDFGWLQEMYTQPEVVRHL
;
A
#
# COMPACT_ATOMS: atom_id res chain seq x y z
N MET A 1 15.59 -21.67 13.00
CA MET A 1 16.12 -20.79 11.93
C MET A 1 14.96 -19.94 11.43
N ASP A 2 15.23 -18.66 11.19
CA ASP A 2 14.19 -17.69 10.85
C ASP A 2 14.06 -17.48 9.35
N VAL A 3 12.92 -16.94 8.91
CA VAL A 3 12.76 -16.43 7.53
C VAL A 3 13.76 -15.32 7.29
N THR A 4 14.42 -15.34 6.14
CA THR A 4 15.38 -14.32 5.71
C THR A 4 14.99 -13.69 4.37
N PHE A 5 15.59 -12.54 4.07
CA PHE A 5 15.29 -11.74 2.88
C PHE A 5 16.58 -11.47 2.12
N THR A 6 16.70 -12.03 0.94
CA THR A 6 17.84 -11.82 0.03
C THR A 6 17.49 -10.74 -0.98
N PRO A 7 18.29 -9.68 -1.15
CA PRO A 7 18.05 -8.69 -2.20
C PRO A 7 17.84 -9.36 -3.55
N LEU A 8 16.87 -8.87 -4.31
CA LEU A 8 16.54 -9.38 -5.64
C LEU A 8 17.09 -8.38 -6.67
N ASP A 9 17.77 -8.89 -7.71
CA ASP A 9 18.26 -8.11 -8.85
C ASP A 9 17.29 -8.29 -10.04
N PRO A 10 16.25 -7.43 -10.17
CA PRO A 10 15.22 -7.63 -11.18
C PRO A 10 15.69 -7.29 -12.60
N ALA A 11 16.71 -6.47 -12.75
CA ALA A 11 17.29 -6.11 -14.05
C ALA A 11 18.38 -7.05 -14.51
N GLY A 12 18.88 -7.91 -13.61
CA GLY A 12 20.02 -8.82 -13.87
C GLY A 12 19.69 -10.27 -13.58
N ALA A 13 20.40 -10.86 -12.61
CA ALA A 13 20.43 -12.29 -12.39
C ALA A 13 19.07 -12.93 -12.00
N ASP A 14 18.17 -12.14 -11.39
CA ASP A 14 16.88 -12.67 -10.90
C ASP A 14 15.70 -12.38 -11.84
N ARG A 15 15.92 -11.68 -12.97
CA ARG A 15 14.87 -11.25 -13.89
C ARG A 15 13.94 -12.39 -14.31
N ASP A 16 14.51 -13.46 -14.86
CA ASP A 16 13.71 -14.59 -15.38
C ASP A 16 13.00 -15.35 -14.26
N ALA A 17 13.62 -15.49 -13.10
CA ALA A 17 13.01 -16.13 -11.94
C ALA A 17 11.84 -15.31 -11.38
N LEU A 18 11.94 -13.97 -11.39
CA LEU A 18 10.86 -13.07 -10.99
C LEU A 18 9.70 -13.16 -11.99
N VAL A 19 9.98 -13.08 -13.29
CA VAL A 19 8.96 -13.22 -14.35
C VAL A 19 8.24 -14.58 -14.22
N ALA A 20 8.98 -15.68 -14.01
CA ALA A 20 8.40 -17.00 -13.79
C ALA A 20 7.48 -17.01 -12.55
N LEU A 21 7.93 -16.48 -11.41
CA LEU A 21 7.10 -16.39 -10.20
C LEU A 21 5.79 -15.64 -10.46
N LEU A 22 5.85 -14.50 -11.17
CA LEU A 22 4.69 -13.66 -11.43
C LEU A 22 3.67 -14.34 -12.35
N THR A 23 4.14 -15.10 -13.34
CA THR A 23 3.29 -15.70 -14.40
C THR A 23 2.79 -17.11 -14.06
N GLU A 24 3.54 -17.89 -13.28
CA GLU A 24 3.19 -19.26 -12.93
C GLU A 24 2.24 -19.36 -11.72
N ASN A 25 1.95 -18.26 -11.06
CA ASN A 25 1.07 -18.21 -9.90
C ASN A 25 -0.14 -17.28 -10.15
N ALA A 26 -1.27 -17.57 -9.50
CA ALA A 26 -2.39 -16.63 -9.41
C ALA A 26 -2.25 -15.73 -8.19
N TRP A 27 -2.74 -14.50 -8.30
CA TRP A 27 -2.69 -13.46 -7.28
C TRP A 27 -4.09 -12.93 -6.96
N PRO A 28 -4.99 -13.76 -6.38
CA PRO A 28 -6.45 -13.51 -6.36
C PRO A 28 -6.86 -12.23 -5.63
N PHE A 29 -5.99 -11.68 -4.79
CA PHE A 29 -6.26 -10.47 -4.02
C PHE A 29 -5.50 -9.23 -4.51
N HIS A 30 -4.72 -9.35 -5.57
CA HIS A 30 -4.10 -8.21 -6.24
C HIS A 30 -5.04 -7.65 -7.31
N THR A 31 -4.80 -6.43 -7.73
CA THR A 31 -5.57 -5.76 -8.78
C THR A 31 -5.64 -6.60 -10.06
N ARG A 32 -4.55 -7.31 -10.38
CA ARG A 32 -4.49 -8.27 -11.48
C ARG A 32 -4.30 -9.68 -10.93
N PRO A 33 -5.36 -10.51 -10.93
CA PRO A 33 -5.29 -11.87 -10.40
C PRO A 33 -4.37 -12.81 -11.18
N ARG A 34 -4.13 -12.52 -12.45
CA ARG A 34 -3.17 -13.21 -13.30
C ARG A 34 -2.37 -12.21 -14.10
N VAL A 35 -1.09 -12.51 -14.26
CA VAL A 35 -0.15 -11.67 -15.00
C VAL A 35 0.37 -12.49 -16.18
N THR A 36 0.25 -11.97 -17.39
CA THR A 36 0.83 -12.60 -18.58
C THR A 36 2.33 -12.32 -18.64
N ARG A 37 3.07 -13.17 -19.38
CA ARG A 37 4.52 -13.00 -19.52
C ARG A 37 4.90 -11.62 -20.07
N PRO A 38 4.26 -11.08 -21.15
CA PRO A 38 4.58 -9.73 -21.63
C PRO A 38 4.32 -8.62 -20.59
N GLU A 39 3.28 -8.77 -19.76
CA GLU A 39 3.00 -7.80 -18.69
C GLU A 39 4.04 -7.87 -17.57
N ALA A 40 4.45 -9.10 -17.19
CA ALA A 40 5.50 -9.29 -16.19
C ALA A 40 6.83 -8.72 -16.67
N GLU A 41 7.24 -9.04 -17.90
CA GLU A 41 8.46 -8.53 -18.52
C GLU A 41 8.44 -6.99 -18.60
N LYS A 42 7.33 -6.41 -19.06
CA LYS A 42 7.17 -4.96 -19.12
C LYS A 42 7.29 -4.29 -17.73
N ALA A 43 6.72 -4.91 -16.69
CA ALA A 43 6.78 -4.38 -15.34
C ALA A 43 8.20 -4.49 -14.75
N VAL A 44 8.88 -5.62 -14.98
CA VAL A 44 10.26 -5.85 -14.52
C VAL A 44 11.23 -4.91 -15.24
N ASP A 45 11.17 -4.86 -16.57
CA ASP A 45 12.06 -4.03 -17.39
C ASP A 45 11.78 -2.52 -17.20
N GLY A 46 10.57 -2.16 -16.78
CA GLY A 46 10.15 -0.79 -16.48
C GLY A 46 10.50 -0.29 -15.08
N GLY A 47 11.25 -1.06 -14.28
CA GLY A 47 11.71 -0.64 -12.95
C GLY A 47 10.67 -0.77 -11.83
N ALA A 48 9.49 -1.37 -12.08
CA ALA A 48 8.44 -1.47 -11.07
C ALA A 48 8.82 -2.31 -9.83
N TRP A 49 9.96 -2.98 -9.84
CA TRP A 49 10.41 -3.89 -8.78
C TRP A 49 11.65 -3.38 -8.03
N GLU A 50 12.35 -2.41 -8.56
CA GLU A 50 13.52 -1.78 -7.94
C GLU A 50 13.72 -0.39 -8.53
N ASP A 51 13.63 0.64 -7.70
CA ASP A 51 13.98 2.03 -8.00
C ASP A 51 14.29 2.78 -6.69
N GLU A 52 14.23 4.10 -6.65
CA GLU A 52 14.48 4.88 -5.43
C GLU A 52 13.40 4.66 -4.35
N ASP A 53 12.17 4.35 -4.78
CA ASP A 53 10.99 4.21 -3.93
C ASP A 53 10.63 2.74 -3.64
N HIS A 54 11.20 1.80 -4.41
CA HIS A 54 10.89 0.37 -4.31
C HIS A 54 12.15 -0.46 -4.11
N ARG A 55 12.06 -1.46 -3.23
CA ARG A 55 13.12 -2.47 -3.04
C ARG A 55 12.55 -3.86 -2.86
N THR A 56 12.97 -4.79 -3.68
CA THR A 56 12.46 -6.15 -3.68
C THR A 56 13.44 -7.15 -3.08
N PHE A 57 12.87 -8.14 -2.39
CA PHE A 57 13.62 -9.24 -1.78
C PHE A 57 12.97 -10.58 -2.09
N TRP A 58 13.79 -11.60 -2.31
CA TRP A 58 13.37 -12.99 -2.19
C TRP A 58 13.10 -13.32 -0.72
N ILE A 59 12.05 -14.11 -0.47
CA ILE A 59 11.72 -14.65 0.84
C ILE A 59 12.26 -16.07 0.91
N GLU A 60 13.25 -16.27 1.78
CA GLU A 60 13.88 -17.58 2.01
C GLU A 60 13.37 -18.17 3.33
N HIS A 61 12.69 -19.32 3.23
CA HIS A 61 12.21 -20.05 4.40
C HIS A 61 13.18 -21.19 4.71
N PRO A 62 13.56 -21.44 5.98
CA PRO A 62 14.59 -22.43 6.32
C PRO A 62 14.30 -23.86 5.88
N GLU A 63 13.01 -24.25 5.83
CA GLU A 63 12.60 -25.61 5.44
C GLU A 63 12.16 -25.71 3.97
N HIS A 64 11.76 -24.59 3.36
CA HIS A 64 11.13 -24.60 2.04
C HIS A 64 11.94 -23.88 0.97
N GLY A 65 13.07 -23.27 1.35
CA GLY A 65 13.85 -22.44 0.43
C GLY A 65 13.08 -21.18 0.00
N ARG A 66 13.23 -20.78 -1.22
CA ARG A 66 12.58 -19.59 -1.79
C ARG A 66 11.07 -19.80 -1.93
N VAL A 67 10.29 -19.04 -1.17
CA VAL A 67 8.83 -19.20 -1.09
C VAL A 67 8.05 -18.07 -1.78
N GLY A 68 8.68 -16.97 -2.13
CA GLY A 68 8.03 -15.83 -2.77
C GLY A 68 8.92 -14.59 -2.77
N VAL A 69 8.28 -13.44 -2.97
CA VAL A 69 8.93 -12.12 -2.93
C VAL A 69 8.18 -11.18 -2.01
N VAL A 70 8.89 -10.21 -1.49
CA VAL A 70 8.31 -9.02 -0.89
C VAL A 70 8.98 -7.79 -1.51
N ARG A 71 8.17 -6.81 -1.92
CA ARG A 71 8.61 -5.51 -2.35
C ARG A 71 8.24 -4.50 -1.26
N LEU A 72 9.20 -3.76 -0.76
CA LEU A 72 8.96 -2.56 0.02
C LEU A 72 8.64 -1.42 -0.95
N GLU A 73 7.70 -0.58 -0.59
CA GLU A 73 7.14 0.51 -1.39
C GLU A 73 7.15 1.80 -0.56
N ASP A 74 7.11 2.93 -1.24
CA ASP A 74 7.10 4.27 -0.63
C ASP A 74 8.29 4.46 0.33
N LEU A 75 9.50 4.06 -0.12
CA LEU A 75 10.72 4.11 0.70
C LEU A 75 11.20 5.54 0.98
N THR A 76 10.73 6.51 0.21
CA THR A 76 10.99 7.95 0.43
C THR A 76 9.99 8.57 1.40
N ASP A 77 8.88 7.87 1.74
CA ASP A 77 7.91 8.25 2.75
C ASP A 77 8.36 7.76 4.15
N PRO A 78 8.05 8.48 5.24
CA PRO A 78 8.31 8.01 6.60
C PRO A 78 7.49 6.77 7.01
N THR A 79 6.49 6.39 6.22
CA THR A 79 5.62 5.23 6.42
C THR A 79 5.64 4.31 5.21
N PRO A 80 6.68 3.49 5.03
CA PRO A 80 6.75 2.55 3.91
C PRO A 80 5.64 1.51 3.97
N LEU A 81 5.27 1.01 2.77
CA LEU A 81 4.34 -0.10 2.57
C LEU A 81 5.07 -1.34 2.05
N PHE A 82 4.30 -2.40 1.78
CA PHE A 82 4.83 -3.59 1.14
C PHE A 82 3.80 -4.32 0.26
N ASP A 83 4.28 -4.95 -0.81
CA ASP A 83 3.57 -5.98 -1.61
C ASP A 83 4.19 -7.35 -1.30
N LEU A 84 3.39 -8.27 -0.75
CA LEU A 84 3.81 -9.62 -0.36
C LEU A 84 3.21 -10.68 -1.30
N ARG A 85 4.06 -11.42 -2.00
CA ARG A 85 3.66 -12.50 -2.91
C ARG A 85 4.30 -13.83 -2.54
N VAL A 86 3.49 -14.71 -1.95
CA VAL A 86 3.89 -16.10 -1.66
C VAL A 86 3.39 -17.01 -2.77
N ALA A 87 4.26 -17.85 -3.34
CA ALA A 87 3.91 -18.79 -4.40
C ALA A 87 2.80 -19.75 -3.94
N GLU A 88 1.88 -20.11 -4.86
CA GLU A 88 0.67 -20.88 -4.54
C GLU A 88 0.96 -22.15 -3.73
N ARG A 89 1.99 -22.89 -4.11
CA ARG A 89 2.39 -24.15 -3.45
C ARG A 89 2.74 -24.00 -1.97
N PHE A 90 3.01 -22.76 -1.50
CA PHE A 90 3.37 -22.47 -0.11
C PHE A 90 2.27 -21.76 0.68
N ARG A 91 1.16 -21.38 0.04
CA ARG A 91 0.02 -20.75 0.73
C ARG A 91 -0.72 -21.74 1.63
N GLY A 92 -1.46 -21.21 2.58
CA GLY A 92 -2.26 -22.02 3.50
C GLY A 92 -1.46 -22.81 4.54
N ARG A 93 -0.13 -22.66 4.58
CA ARG A 93 0.78 -23.40 5.49
C ARG A 93 1.16 -22.60 6.74
N GLY A 94 0.55 -21.45 6.97
CA GLY A 94 0.84 -20.61 8.16
C GLY A 94 2.08 -19.73 8.00
N LEU A 95 2.78 -19.75 6.87
CA LEU A 95 4.04 -19.00 6.67
C LEU A 95 3.86 -17.48 6.72
N GLY A 96 2.67 -16.98 6.37
CA GLY A 96 2.43 -15.53 6.28
C GLY A 96 2.79 -14.76 7.54
N ALA A 97 2.39 -15.25 8.71
CA ALA A 97 2.69 -14.57 9.98
C ALA A 97 4.21 -14.61 10.30
N GLN A 98 4.89 -15.71 10.03
CA GLN A 98 6.35 -15.81 10.20
C GLN A 98 7.08 -14.82 9.28
N ILE A 99 6.67 -14.76 8.01
CA ILE A 99 7.23 -13.85 7.02
C ILE A 99 7.01 -12.40 7.46
N LEU A 100 5.77 -12.03 7.84
CA LEU A 100 5.45 -10.65 8.24
C LEU A 100 6.19 -10.24 9.52
N THR A 101 6.29 -11.13 10.52
CA THR A 101 7.08 -10.86 11.74
C THR A 101 8.56 -10.65 11.43
N ALA A 102 9.14 -11.48 10.56
CA ALA A 102 10.54 -11.33 10.15
C ALA A 102 10.76 -10.04 9.32
N LEU A 103 9.80 -9.69 8.45
CA LEU A 103 9.83 -8.47 7.66
C LEU A 103 9.76 -7.22 8.54
N THR A 104 8.83 -7.20 9.50
CA THR A 104 8.70 -6.11 10.48
C THR A 104 10.00 -5.89 11.23
N ARG A 105 10.61 -6.96 11.74
CA ARG A 105 11.91 -6.90 12.40
C ARG A 105 12.96 -6.30 11.48
N ARG A 106 13.07 -6.80 10.24
CA ARG A 106 14.04 -6.29 9.26
C ARG A 106 13.87 -4.79 9.02
N VAL A 107 12.64 -4.34 8.76
CA VAL A 107 12.36 -2.91 8.51
C VAL A 107 12.81 -2.06 9.69
N PHE A 108 12.39 -2.40 10.91
CA PHE A 108 12.74 -1.60 12.07
C PHE A 108 14.22 -1.69 12.48
N GLU A 109 14.91 -2.80 12.21
CA GLU A 109 16.34 -2.93 12.48
C GLU A 109 17.19 -2.21 11.43
N THR A 110 16.80 -2.22 10.16
CA THR A 110 17.63 -1.67 9.07
C THR A 110 17.23 -0.27 8.61
N MET A 111 16.05 0.22 9.01
CA MET A 111 15.50 1.53 8.63
C MET A 111 15.15 2.33 9.89
N PRO A 112 16.13 2.90 10.61
CA PRO A 112 15.91 3.53 11.92
C PRO A 112 15.00 4.76 11.89
N ALA A 113 14.83 5.41 10.74
CA ALA A 113 13.93 6.54 10.55
C ALA A 113 12.45 6.16 10.42
N VAL A 114 12.15 4.87 10.20
CA VAL A 114 10.77 4.39 10.07
C VAL A 114 10.16 4.16 11.44
N ASP A 115 9.18 4.95 11.84
CA ASP A 115 8.43 4.79 13.09
C ASP A 115 7.15 3.98 12.92
N ARG A 116 6.63 3.90 11.69
CA ARG A 116 5.39 3.21 11.34
C ARG A 116 5.58 2.42 10.04
N PHE A 117 5.20 1.15 10.05
CA PHE A 117 5.22 0.28 8.88
C PHE A 117 3.80 -0.16 8.56
N GLU A 118 3.34 0.08 7.32
CA GLU A 118 1.96 -0.15 6.91
C GLU A 118 1.84 -1.29 5.89
N GLY A 119 0.67 -1.95 5.90
CA GLY A 119 0.27 -2.87 4.87
C GLY A 119 -1.21 -2.75 4.59
N GLN A 120 -1.56 -2.74 3.30
CA GLN A 120 -2.94 -2.68 2.86
C GLN A 120 -3.35 -3.98 2.18
N THR A 121 -4.63 -4.32 2.31
CA THR A 121 -5.18 -5.47 1.60
C THR A 121 -6.66 -5.30 1.34
N ARG A 122 -7.19 -6.07 0.40
CA ARG A 122 -8.61 -6.15 0.12
C ARG A 122 -9.37 -6.77 1.29
N GLU A 123 -10.55 -6.25 1.62
CA GLU A 123 -11.34 -6.67 2.80
C GLU A 123 -11.71 -8.16 2.83
N ASP A 124 -11.82 -8.81 1.67
CA ASP A 124 -12.11 -10.24 1.56
C ASP A 124 -10.86 -11.14 1.56
N ASN A 125 -9.66 -10.56 1.65
CA ASN A 125 -8.41 -11.32 1.78
C ASN A 125 -8.24 -11.87 3.20
N VAL A 126 -9.11 -12.79 3.57
CA VAL A 126 -9.12 -13.41 4.91
C VAL A 126 -7.76 -13.99 5.32
N PRO A 127 -6.97 -14.64 4.42
CA PRO A 127 -5.62 -15.08 4.76
C PRO A 127 -4.71 -13.94 5.23
N MET A 128 -4.69 -12.80 4.53
CA MET A 128 -3.85 -11.67 4.91
C MET A 128 -4.34 -10.97 6.17
N LEU A 129 -5.66 -10.83 6.35
CA LEU A 129 -6.24 -10.31 7.60
C LEU A 129 -5.84 -11.14 8.83
N ARG A 130 -5.79 -12.46 8.68
CA ARG A 130 -5.31 -13.36 9.75
C ARG A 130 -3.81 -13.23 9.97
N THR A 131 -3.04 -13.02 8.91
CA THR A 131 -1.60 -12.79 8.95
C THR A 131 -1.28 -11.54 9.76
N PHE A 132 -1.89 -10.40 9.46
CA PHE A 132 -1.73 -9.15 10.21
C PHE A 132 -2.00 -9.35 11.70
N ARG A 133 -3.17 -9.90 12.04
CA ARG A 133 -3.55 -10.12 13.46
C ARG A 133 -2.58 -11.04 14.21
N ARG A 134 -2.12 -12.12 13.57
CA ARG A 134 -1.16 -13.06 14.17
C ARG A 134 0.23 -12.45 14.36
N ALA A 135 0.61 -11.53 13.50
CA ALA A 135 1.85 -10.77 13.61
C ALA A 135 1.74 -9.56 14.56
N GLY A 136 0.59 -9.36 15.23
CA GLY A 136 0.39 -8.26 16.19
C GLY A 136 0.11 -6.90 15.55
N TRP A 137 -0.21 -6.86 14.26
CA TRP A 137 -0.52 -5.63 13.55
C TRP A 137 -1.94 -5.14 13.85
N VAL A 138 -2.10 -3.85 13.96
CA VAL A 138 -3.36 -3.17 14.32
C VAL A 138 -4.08 -2.69 13.08
N LYS A 139 -5.40 -2.93 12.99
CA LYS A 139 -6.23 -2.36 11.93
C LYS A 139 -6.49 -0.88 12.24
N GLU A 140 -6.14 0.01 11.31
CA GLU A 140 -6.26 1.45 11.50
C GLU A 140 -7.25 2.12 10.52
N ALA A 141 -7.48 1.52 9.35
CA ALA A 141 -8.39 2.11 8.38
C ALA A 141 -9.24 1.09 7.61
N HIS A 142 -10.37 1.59 7.09
CA HIS A 142 -11.27 0.87 6.19
C HIS A 142 -11.74 1.84 5.09
N TYR A 143 -11.14 1.75 3.93
CA TYR A 143 -11.43 2.61 2.79
C TYR A 143 -12.53 1.97 1.94
N ARG A 144 -13.75 2.49 2.06
CA ARG A 144 -14.91 1.97 1.30
C ARG A 144 -14.65 2.09 -0.20
N ARG A 145 -14.81 0.97 -0.95
CA ARG A 145 -14.56 0.89 -2.40
C ARG A 145 -13.13 1.32 -2.82
N GLY A 146 -12.17 1.26 -1.90
CA GLY A 146 -10.80 1.69 -2.10
C GLY A 146 -9.92 0.70 -2.87
N TRP A 147 -10.45 -0.50 -3.20
CA TRP A 147 -9.69 -1.52 -3.93
C TRP A 147 -10.38 -1.87 -5.26
N PRO A 148 -9.81 -1.47 -6.41
CA PRO A 148 -10.32 -1.87 -7.71
C PRO A 148 -10.29 -3.39 -7.89
N VAL A 149 -11.33 -3.96 -8.50
CA VAL A 149 -11.42 -5.38 -8.84
C VAL A 149 -11.65 -5.49 -10.34
N ASP A 150 -10.80 -6.28 -11.00
CA ASP A 150 -10.88 -6.50 -12.43
C ASP A 150 -12.24 -7.12 -12.79
N GLY A 151 -12.99 -6.47 -13.69
CA GLY A 151 -14.31 -6.92 -14.15
C GLY A 151 -15.40 -6.93 -13.09
N GLY A 152 -15.18 -6.35 -11.89
CA GLY A 152 -16.13 -6.36 -10.77
C GLY A 152 -16.34 -5.00 -10.10
N GLU A 153 -17.26 -4.97 -9.12
CA GLU A 153 -17.43 -3.81 -8.26
C GLU A 153 -16.21 -3.65 -7.33
N PRO A 154 -15.74 -2.40 -7.10
CA PRO A 154 -14.66 -2.16 -6.15
C PRO A 154 -15.01 -2.62 -4.75
N LEU A 155 -14.10 -3.34 -4.10
CA LEU A 155 -14.20 -3.74 -2.71
C LEU A 155 -13.50 -2.72 -1.79
N ALA A 156 -13.67 -2.85 -0.47
CA ALA A 156 -12.95 -2.00 0.44
C ALA A 156 -11.47 -2.43 0.55
N SER A 157 -10.59 -1.44 0.71
CA SER A 157 -9.23 -1.63 1.21
C SER A 157 -9.22 -1.50 2.72
N VAL A 158 -8.44 -2.33 3.40
CA VAL A 158 -8.19 -2.22 4.85
C VAL A 158 -6.71 -2.06 5.09
N ALA A 159 -6.36 -1.08 5.93
CA ALA A 159 -4.99 -0.81 6.33
C ALA A 159 -4.72 -1.35 7.73
N TYR A 160 -3.55 -1.95 7.88
CA TYR A 160 -2.96 -2.39 9.14
C TYR A 160 -1.58 -1.76 9.27
N ALA A 161 -1.18 -1.46 10.50
CA ALA A 161 0.16 -0.97 10.75
C ALA A 161 0.77 -1.60 12.00
N MET A 162 2.11 -1.51 12.07
CA MET A 162 2.91 -1.77 13.25
C MET A 162 3.70 -0.50 13.56
N LEU A 163 3.61 -0.01 14.78
CA LEU A 163 4.45 1.08 15.27
C LEU A 163 5.78 0.52 15.79
N ARG A 164 6.87 1.26 15.60
CA ARG A 164 8.18 0.89 16.14
C ARG A 164 8.13 0.70 17.66
N GLN A 165 7.46 1.61 18.38
CA GLN A 165 7.33 1.51 19.84
C GLN A 165 6.55 0.26 20.28
N ASP A 166 5.51 -0.15 19.53
CA ASP A 166 4.72 -1.34 19.82
C ASP A 166 5.55 -2.60 19.59
N TRP A 167 6.28 -2.65 18.49
CA TRP A 167 7.21 -3.74 18.18
C TRP A 167 8.32 -3.86 19.23
N ALA A 168 8.90 -2.76 19.68
CA ALA A 168 9.99 -2.76 20.65
C ALA A 168 9.53 -3.12 22.07
N SER A 169 8.34 -2.68 22.47
CA SER A 169 7.79 -2.90 23.81
C SER A 169 6.97 -4.18 23.94
N GLY A 170 6.47 -4.72 22.84
CA GLY A 170 5.50 -5.82 22.81
C GLY A 170 4.10 -5.42 23.31
N THR A 171 3.83 -4.10 23.43
CA THR A 171 2.52 -3.56 23.83
C THR A 171 1.90 -2.79 22.68
N THR A 172 0.58 -2.88 22.52
CA THR A 172 -0.14 -2.20 21.45
C THR A 172 -0.61 -0.83 21.89
N THR A 173 -0.24 0.22 21.16
CA THR A 173 -0.83 1.55 21.30
C THR A 173 -2.31 1.48 20.94
N PRO A 174 -3.23 1.89 21.81
CA PRO A 174 -4.65 1.77 21.55
C PRO A 174 -5.09 2.72 20.45
N VAL A 175 -5.88 2.22 19.50
CA VAL A 175 -6.65 3.07 18.56
C VAL A 175 -7.88 3.57 19.31
N PRO A 176 -8.09 4.89 19.45
CA PRO A 176 -9.27 5.40 20.12
C PRO A 176 -10.55 4.92 19.43
N ALA A 177 -11.46 4.30 20.19
CA ALA A 177 -12.68 3.72 19.63
C ALA A 177 -13.71 4.77 19.18
N ASP A 178 -13.60 6.02 19.65
CA ASP A 178 -14.65 7.03 19.57
C ASP A 178 -14.33 8.23 18.67
N VAL A 179 -13.29 8.15 17.84
CA VAL A 179 -12.94 9.26 16.93
C VAL A 179 -13.98 9.44 15.83
N ASP A 180 -14.85 8.46 15.61
CA ASP A 180 -15.78 8.43 14.48
C ASP A 180 -17.20 7.96 14.85
N ALA A 181 -17.85 8.60 15.79
CA ALA A 181 -19.28 8.73 15.59
C ALA A 181 -19.44 9.70 14.41
N PRO A 182 -19.92 9.26 13.22
CA PRO A 182 -20.17 10.20 12.16
C PRO A 182 -21.15 11.24 12.71
N PRO A 183 -20.96 12.54 12.40
CA PRO A 183 -21.93 13.55 12.81
C PRO A 183 -23.31 13.03 12.42
N PRO A 184 -24.33 13.19 13.28
CA PRO A 184 -25.67 12.69 12.98
C PRO A 184 -26.01 13.13 11.57
N ALA A 185 -26.39 12.20 10.73
CA ALA A 185 -26.64 12.44 9.32
C ALA A 185 -27.69 13.56 9.21
N GLY A 186 -27.23 14.78 9.08
CA GLY A 186 -28.05 15.87 8.63
C GLY A 186 -28.59 15.44 7.29
N ARG A 187 -29.88 15.25 7.20
CA ARG A 187 -30.59 14.93 5.96
C ARG A 187 -30.12 15.90 4.90
N LYS A 188 -29.26 15.47 3.99
CA LYS A 188 -29.07 16.16 2.73
C LYS A 188 -30.29 15.83 1.89
N GLU A 189 -31.31 16.69 1.97
CA GLU A 189 -32.34 16.72 0.94
C GLU A 189 -31.67 17.09 -0.38
N GLY A 190 -31.76 16.21 -1.36
CA GLY A 190 -31.50 16.50 -2.76
C GLY A 190 -30.06 16.43 -3.25
N ALA A 191 -29.48 15.22 -3.32
CA ALA A 191 -28.48 14.95 -4.33
C ALA A 191 -29.09 14.06 -5.39
N ALA A 192 -29.65 14.67 -6.43
CA ALA A 192 -30.04 13.98 -7.64
C ALA A 192 -28.80 13.35 -8.28
N ALA A 193 -28.88 12.06 -8.53
CA ALA A 193 -27.93 11.34 -9.38
C ALA A 193 -28.02 11.91 -10.81
N GLY A 194 -26.94 12.57 -11.25
CA GLY A 194 -26.83 13.12 -12.59
C GLY A 194 -25.74 14.18 -12.62
N GLY A 195 -24.48 13.75 -12.69
CA GLY A 195 -23.33 14.64 -12.66
C GLY A 195 -23.20 15.51 -13.90
N ARG A 196 -23.98 16.59 -13.98
CA ARG A 196 -23.62 17.73 -14.82
C ARG A 196 -22.46 18.46 -14.12
N ALA A 197 -21.40 18.75 -14.86
CA ALA A 197 -20.32 19.60 -14.37
C ALA A 197 -20.93 20.90 -13.79
N PRO A 198 -20.48 21.38 -12.65
CA PRO A 198 -21.00 22.60 -12.06
C PRO A 198 -20.82 23.78 -13.03
N ASP A 199 -21.81 24.66 -13.12
CA ASP A 199 -21.68 25.92 -13.88
C ASP A 199 -20.69 26.81 -13.16
N TRP A 200 -19.54 27.00 -13.75
CA TRP A 200 -18.49 27.88 -13.23
C TRP A 200 -18.73 29.33 -13.65
N PRO A 201 -18.39 30.32 -12.80
CA PRO A 201 -17.81 30.23 -11.45
C PRO A 201 -18.84 29.94 -10.37
N LEU A 202 -18.40 29.28 -9.27
CA LEU A 202 -19.24 29.02 -8.09
C LEU A 202 -19.02 30.11 -7.04
N PRO A 203 -19.94 31.04 -6.82
CA PRO A 203 -19.85 32.03 -5.76
C PRO A 203 -20.17 31.40 -4.39
N THR A 204 -19.39 31.76 -3.39
CA THR A 204 -19.64 31.46 -1.97
C THR A 204 -19.76 32.77 -1.21
N ALA A 205 -20.09 32.70 0.08
CA ALA A 205 -20.19 33.90 0.92
C ALA A 205 -18.86 34.70 1.04
N ARG A 206 -17.72 34.08 0.78
CA ARG A 206 -16.38 34.68 0.93
C ARG A 206 -15.49 34.55 -0.31
N LEU A 207 -15.74 33.59 -1.20
CA LEU A 207 -14.86 33.25 -2.30
C LEU A 207 -15.68 32.94 -3.55
N THR A 208 -15.05 33.14 -4.69
CA THR A 208 -15.56 32.63 -5.98
C THR A 208 -14.63 31.53 -6.46
N LEU A 209 -15.14 30.32 -6.59
CA LEU A 209 -14.39 29.19 -7.12
C LEU A 209 -14.55 29.14 -8.63
N ARG A 210 -13.47 28.95 -9.36
CA ARG A 210 -13.43 28.75 -10.81
C ARG A 210 -12.31 27.78 -11.20
N PRO A 211 -12.40 27.14 -12.37
CA PRO A 211 -11.26 26.40 -12.94
C PRO A 211 -10.03 27.29 -13.14
N HIS A 212 -8.86 26.68 -13.09
CA HIS A 212 -7.60 27.35 -13.44
C HIS A 212 -7.64 27.86 -14.88
N ARG A 213 -6.95 28.98 -15.13
CA ARG A 213 -6.73 29.58 -16.45
C ARG A 213 -5.24 29.67 -16.71
N GLU A 214 -4.86 29.84 -17.96
CA GLU A 214 -3.45 30.06 -18.32
C GLU A 214 -2.79 31.21 -17.54
N ASP A 215 -3.52 32.30 -17.33
CA ASP A 215 -3.04 33.46 -16.59
C ASP A 215 -2.77 33.18 -15.10
N ASP A 216 -3.25 32.05 -14.56
CA ASP A 216 -3.01 31.66 -13.15
C ASP A 216 -1.65 31.01 -12.95
N PHE A 217 -0.97 30.52 -14.00
CA PHE A 217 0.29 29.78 -13.90
C PHE A 217 1.40 30.58 -13.21
N GLY A 218 1.54 31.85 -13.55
CA GLY A 218 2.55 32.72 -12.93
C GLY A 218 2.37 32.83 -11.43
N TRP A 219 1.14 33.06 -10.98
CA TRP A 219 0.80 33.16 -9.56
C TRP A 219 0.96 31.80 -8.83
N LEU A 220 0.54 30.70 -9.47
CA LEU A 220 0.72 29.36 -8.90
C LEU A 220 2.20 29.03 -8.73
N GLN A 221 3.04 29.31 -9.73
CA GLN A 221 4.47 29.09 -9.65
C GLN A 221 5.11 29.93 -8.52
N GLU A 222 4.73 31.20 -8.38
CA GLU A 222 5.18 32.05 -7.29
C GLU A 222 4.76 31.51 -5.93
N MET A 223 3.51 31.09 -5.79
CA MET A 223 2.98 30.49 -4.55
C MET A 223 3.76 29.23 -4.14
N TYR A 224 4.02 28.31 -5.09
CA TYR A 224 4.75 27.06 -4.82
C TYR A 224 6.26 27.25 -4.60
N THR A 225 6.81 28.44 -4.87
CA THR A 225 8.22 28.76 -4.55
C THR A 225 8.39 29.47 -3.21
N GLN A 226 7.30 29.87 -2.56
CA GLN A 226 7.38 30.54 -1.26
C GLN A 226 7.76 29.54 -0.14
N PRO A 227 8.80 29.81 0.65
CA PRO A 227 9.25 28.89 1.72
C PRO A 227 8.17 28.57 2.75
N GLU A 228 7.25 29.49 2.98
CA GLU A 228 6.13 29.33 3.94
C GLU A 228 5.10 28.32 3.41
N VAL A 229 4.88 28.27 2.11
CA VAL A 229 3.97 27.31 1.46
C VAL A 229 4.63 25.94 1.35
N VAL A 230 5.87 25.89 0.86
CA VAL A 230 6.62 24.62 0.66
C VAL A 230 6.86 23.88 1.96
N ARG A 231 6.94 24.58 3.10
CA ARG A 231 7.12 23.94 4.42
C ARG A 231 5.94 23.06 4.82
N HIS A 232 4.76 23.24 4.23
CA HIS A 232 3.51 22.57 4.59
C HIS A 232 2.96 21.66 3.47
N LEU A 233 3.69 21.50 2.38
CA LEU A 233 3.43 20.54 1.30
C LEU A 233 4.32 19.33 1.46
#